data_51f610379346bd202ec2764506d5ab71
#
_entry.id   51f610379346bd202ec2764506d5ab71
#
_cell.length_a   1.000
_cell.length_b   1.000
_cell.length_c   1.000
_cell.angle_alpha   90.00
_cell.angle_beta   90.00
_cell.angle_gamma   90.00
#
_symmetry.space_group_name_H-M   'P 1'
#
loop_
_entity.id
_entity.type
_entity.pdbx_description
1 polymer ?
#
loop_
_entity_poly.entity_id
_entity_poly.type
_entity_poly.pdbx_seq_one_letter_code
_entity_poly.pdbx_strand_id
1 'polypeptide(L)'
;MGNVASIAQITPIDQCNVKDMTMCGSDLYVATNEGYLIFDTKVGETKEMKTVGKLTSIIAKSETDLWYTVNLGRSSTINHVNGTETTTYSVANGAIKGGPYADVGAKGLAYGPDNTVWFGAYGFFHKFDGKEWTNYTCPASNFGRIYYKRFAFDSNGTVWVAGKDGQKNATFGEFDPVKGEQTPVACDFADDGVNSMFVDANDNVWIGTDYKGFYKYDGSTFVNYNKDSEANIDINIKTNATVGLCQATNGDIYYAFNKSLVCFSGDYMVVAGTVTNEDHPRDAITCLFPYGEYIFIGTSETGVHCYNTTTGEITQLADGTPVVSAISNVNTDKTKTSNAIYDLSGRQTKNLLKGQIYIQNGQKFFNK
;
A
#
# COMPACT_ATOMS: atom_id res chain seq x y z
N MET A 1 -14.77 -4.67 44.98
CA MET A 1 -13.61 -4.97 44.13
C MET A 1 -13.99 -4.53 42.73
N GLY A 2 -13.49 -3.38 42.31
CA GLY A 2 -13.76 -2.86 40.95
C GLY A 2 -13.03 -3.70 39.92
N ASN A 3 -13.72 -4.20 38.92
CA ASN A 3 -13.13 -4.75 37.71
C ASN A 3 -12.30 -3.62 37.05
N VAL A 4 -11.00 -3.69 37.18
CA VAL A 4 -10.11 -2.97 36.28
C VAL A 4 -10.28 -3.64 34.93
N ALA A 5 -10.99 -2.99 33.99
CA ALA A 5 -11.01 -3.44 32.61
C ALA A 5 -9.55 -3.50 32.17
N SER A 6 -9.08 -4.67 31.79
CA SER A 6 -7.76 -4.81 31.16
C SER A 6 -7.75 -3.91 29.93
N ILE A 7 -6.88 -2.90 29.92
CA ILE A 7 -6.60 -2.14 28.71
C ILE A 7 -6.06 -3.18 27.72
N ALA A 8 -6.77 -3.41 26.63
CA ALA A 8 -6.31 -4.31 25.60
C ALA A 8 -4.95 -3.79 25.12
N GLN A 9 -3.93 -4.56 25.31
CA GLN A 9 -2.59 -4.23 24.87
C GLN A 9 -2.52 -4.48 23.37
N ILE A 10 -1.94 -3.55 22.60
CA ILE A 10 -1.72 -3.76 21.18
C ILE A 10 -0.76 -4.94 20.99
N THR A 11 -1.12 -5.81 20.07
CA THR A 11 -0.29 -6.96 19.69
C THR A 11 1.03 -6.48 19.10
N PRO A 12 2.19 -7.08 19.46
CA PRO A 12 3.51 -6.70 18.95
C PRO A 12 3.62 -6.73 17.44
N ILE A 13 4.64 -6.05 16.90
CA ILE A 13 4.83 -5.86 15.45
C ILE A 13 4.96 -7.18 14.68
N ASP A 14 5.45 -8.24 15.30
CA ASP A 14 5.63 -9.58 14.75
C ASP A 14 4.39 -10.48 14.83
N GLN A 15 3.29 -9.98 15.40
CA GLN A 15 2.06 -10.76 15.63
C GLN A 15 0.78 -9.96 15.30
N CYS A 16 0.90 -8.68 14.94
CA CYS A 16 -0.26 -7.82 14.73
C CYS A 16 -0.94 -8.08 13.38
N ASN A 17 -2.25 -7.78 13.33
CA ASN A 17 -3.01 -7.76 12.08
C ASN A 17 -2.88 -6.39 11.41
N VAL A 18 -2.02 -6.30 10.41
CA VAL A 18 -1.70 -5.06 9.71
C VAL A 18 -2.82 -4.66 8.73
N LYS A 19 -3.19 -3.39 8.71
CA LYS A 19 -4.22 -2.82 7.83
C LYS A 19 -3.64 -1.85 6.81
N ASP A 20 -2.67 -1.06 7.25
CA ASP A 20 -2.03 -0.03 6.44
C ASP A 20 -0.71 0.35 7.09
N MET A 21 0.21 0.93 6.30
CA MET A 21 1.52 1.36 6.79
C MET A 21 1.96 2.63 6.09
N THR A 22 2.76 3.42 6.79
CA THR A 22 3.47 4.57 6.23
C THR A 22 4.81 4.77 6.95
N MET A 23 5.73 5.48 6.29
CA MET A 23 7.03 5.83 6.88
C MET A 23 7.14 7.34 7.07
N CYS A 24 7.77 7.75 8.16
CA CYS A 24 8.27 9.09 8.35
C CYS A 24 9.68 9.04 8.93
N GLY A 25 10.67 9.50 8.16
CA GLY A 25 12.07 9.31 8.54
C GLY A 25 12.42 7.82 8.65
N SER A 26 12.87 7.37 9.83
CA SER A 26 13.13 5.94 10.11
C SER A 26 11.96 5.24 10.80
N ASP A 27 10.88 5.93 11.09
CA ASP A 27 9.76 5.40 11.84
C ASP A 27 8.70 4.83 10.92
N LEU A 28 8.44 3.55 11.09
CA LEU A 28 7.36 2.83 10.42
C LEU A 28 6.10 2.90 11.30
N TYR A 29 5.07 3.52 10.79
CA TYR A 29 3.75 3.60 11.41
C TYR A 29 2.88 2.48 10.88
N VAL A 30 2.36 1.65 11.77
CA VAL A 30 1.58 0.46 11.42
C VAL A 30 0.18 0.55 12.00
N ALA A 31 -0.82 0.62 11.13
CA ALA A 31 -2.23 0.55 11.52
C ALA A 31 -2.66 -0.90 11.74
N THR A 32 -3.35 -1.16 12.84
CA THR A 32 -3.80 -2.48 13.24
C THR A 32 -5.29 -2.54 13.59
N ASN A 33 -5.80 -3.71 13.98
CA ASN A 33 -7.16 -3.88 14.50
C ASN A 33 -7.38 -3.24 15.88
N GLU A 34 -6.33 -2.90 16.61
CA GLU A 34 -6.40 -2.42 18.00
C GLU A 34 -5.99 -0.95 18.12
N GLY A 35 -5.23 -0.46 17.15
CA GLY A 35 -4.67 0.88 17.14
C GLY A 35 -3.52 0.99 16.17
N TYR A 36 -2.50 1.77 16.55
CA TYR A 36 -1.26 1.85 15.77
C TYR A 36 -0.03 1.64 16.64
N LEU A 37 1.04 1.21 16.01
CA LEU A 37 2.37 1.16 16.60
C LEU A 37 3.35 1.95 15.72
N ILE A 38 4.42 2.43 16.36
CA ILE A 38 5.54 3.11 15.70
C ILE A 38 6.79 2.31 15.98
N PHE A 39 7.44 1.85 14.91
CA PHE A 39 8.65 1.04 14.97
C PHE A 39 9.83 1.78 14.35
N ASP A 40 10.91 1.97 15.11
CA ASP A 40 12.15 2.54 14.59
C ASP A 40 12.92 1.48 13.81
N THR A 41 12.96 1.62 12.50
CA THR A 41 13.62 0.66 11.61
C THR A 41 15.14 0.67 11.71
N LYS A 42 15.75 1.74 12.23
CA LYS A 42 17.20 1.83 12.44
C LYS A 42 17.65 1.12 13.71
N VAL A 43 16.88 1.28 14.78
CA VAL A 43 17.17 0.69 16.07
C VAL A 43 16.60 -0.73 16.16
N GLY A 44 15.48 -0.98 15.48
CA GLY A 44 14.76 -2.23 15.52
C GLY A 44 13.90 -2.36 16.79
N GLU A 45 13.27 -1.27 17.22
CA GLU A 45 12.48 -1.25 18.45
C GLU A 45 11.15 -0.54 18.27
N THR A 46 10.13 -1.03 18.94
CA THR A 46 8.84 -0.35 19.02
C THR A 46 8.95 0.83 19.97
N LYS A 47 8.76 2.06 19.43
CA LYS A 47 8.80 3.32 20.19
C LYS A 47 7.49 3.60 20.92
N GLU A 48 6.38 3.31 20.27
CA GLU A 48 5.04 3.64 20.76
C GLU A 48 4.01 2.61 20.32
N MET A 49 3.06 2.31 21.21
CA MET A 49 1.84 1.55 20.93
C MET A 49 0.66 2.32 21.47
N LYS A 50 -0.32 2.62 20.60
CA LYS A 50 -1.49 3.42 20.97
C LYS A 50 -2.79 2.75 20.61
N THR A 51 -3.52 2.31 21.62
CA THR A 51 -4.84 1.69 21.49
C THR A 51 -5.88 2.76 21.22
N VAL A 52 -6.41 2.79 19.99
CA VAL A 52 -7.43 3.76 19.56
C VAL A 52 -8.60 3.11 18.81
N GLY A 53 -8.58 1.77 18.68
CA GLY A 53 -9.59 0.99 17.99
C GLY A 53 -9.11 0.48 16.62
N LYS A 54 -10.01 -0.13 15.86
CA LYS A 54 -9.70 -0.74 14.57
C LYS A 54 -9.41 0.31 13.51
N LEU A 55 -8.17 0.42 13.08
CA LEU A 55 -7.77 1.30 12.00
C LEU A 55 -8.06 0.70 10.63
N THR A 56 -8.20 1.58 9.64
CA THR A 56 -8.34 1.22 8.23
C THR A 56 -7.33 1.93 7.34
N SER A 57 -6.74 3.02 7.82
CA SER A 57 -5.69 3.73 7.09
C SER A 57 -4.87 4.62 8.04
N ILE A 58 -3.61 4.87 7.68
CA ILE A 58 -2.67 5.70 8.43
C ILE A 58 -1.72 6.41 7.46
N ILE A 59 -1.48 7.70 7.68
CA ILE A 59 -0.45 8.47 6.98
C ILE A 59 0.26 9.39 7.97
N ALA A 60 1.56 9.58 7.82
CA ALA A 60 2.36 10.49 8.64
C ALA A 60 3.18 11.42 7.76
N LYS A 61 3.22 12.70 8.12
CA LYS A 61 4.03 13.72 7.47
C LYS A 61 5.28 14.05 8.28
N SER A 62 5.17 13.96 9.59
CA SER A 62 6.26 14.10 10.55
C SER A 62 5.94 13.27 11.78
N GLU A 63 6.89 13.14 12.70
CA GLU A 63 6.67 12.47 13.99
C GLU A 63 5.53 13.10 14.81
N THR A 64 5.17 14.34 14.53
CA THR A 64 4.12 15.10 15.22
C THR A 64 2.90 15.41 14.36
N ASP A 65 2.85 14.95 13.11
CA ASP A 65 1.74 15.15 12.18
C ASP A 65 1.32 13.82 11.58
N LEU A 66 0.31 13.21 12.18
CA LEU A 66 -0.19 11.87 11.88
C LEU A 66 -1.71 11.91 11.67
N TRP A 67 -2.17 11.26 10.61
CA TRP A 67 -3.58 11.05 10.35
C TRP A 67 -3.93 9.56 10.36
N TYR A 68 -5.05 9.20 10.98
CA TYR A 68 -5.55 7.82 10.93
C TYR A 68 -7.09 7.76 10.94
N THR A 69 -7.63 6.69 10.39
CA THR A 69 -9.06 6.44 10.37
C THR A 69 -9.41 5.27 11.28
N VAL A 70 -10.43 5.44 12.13
CA VAL A 70 -10.96 4.39 13.01
C VAL A 70 -12.31 3.93 12.50
N ASN A 71 -12.47 2.63 12.30
CA ASN A 71 -13.73 2.02 11.89
C ASN A 71 -14.58 1.66 13.11
N LEU A 72 -15.75 2.26 13.22
CA LEU A 72 -16.73 2.03 14.27
C LEU A 72 -17.91 1.14 13.79
N GLY A 73 -17.75 0.47 12.65
CA GLY A 73 -18.75 -0.36 12.01
C GLY A 73 -19.68 0.43 11.08
N ARG A 74 -20.64 1.17 11.64
CA ARG A 74 -21.60 1.98 10.85
C ARG A 74 -21.17 3.43 10.63
N SER A 75 -20.03 3.81 11.15
CA SER A 75 -19.41 5.13 11.00
C SER A 75 -17.88 4.97 11.07
N SER A 76 -17.16 6.04 10.82
CA SER A 76 -15.73 6.11 11.08
C SER A 76 -15.39 7.46 11.70
N THR A 77 -14.22 7.55 12.32
CA THR A 77 -13.62 8.83 12.66
C THR A 77 -12.32 8.99 11.89
N ILE A 78 -12.04 10.22 11.51
CA ILE A 78 -10.78 10.66 10.93
C ILE A 78 -10.09 11.47 12.02
N ASN A 79 -8.89 11.09 12.39
CA ASN A 79 -8.19 11.66 13.52
C ASN A 79 -6.87 12.27 13.04
N HIS A 80 -6.62 13.49 13.45
CA HIS A 80 -5.39 14.23 13.19
C HIS A 80 -4.66 14.46 14.50
N VAL A 81 -3.50 13.85 14.63
CA VAL A 81 -2.56 14.14 15.72
C VAL A 81 -1.62 15.24 15.25
N ASN A 82 -1.60 16.34 15.95
CA ASN A 82 -0.69 17.46 15.72
C ASN A 82 0.01 17.81 17.04
N GLY A 83 1.26 17.41 17.17
CA GLY A 83 1.99 17.46 18.42
C GLY A 83 1.35 16.56 19.48
N THR A 84 0.88 17.17 20.57
CA THR A 84 0.20 16.46 21.67
C THR A 84 -1.32 16.45 21.54
N GLU A 85 -1.87 17.18 20.59
CA GLU A 85 -3.32 17.31 20.40
C GLU A 85 -3.83 16.33 19.36
N THR A 86 -5.03 15.79 19.60
CA THR A 86 -5.75 14.97 18.64
C THR A 86 -7.09 15.60 18.32
N THR A 87 -7.27 15.99 17.06
CA THR A 87 -8.56 16.47 16.56
C THR A 87 -9.28 15.34 15.86
N THR A 88 -10.54 15.11 16.22
CA THR A 88 -11.39 14.08 15.62
C THR A 88 -12.43 14.71 14.71
N TYR A 89 -12.56 14.18 13.51
CA TYR A 89 -13.55 14.57 12.51
C TYR A 89 -14.50 13.40 12.22
N SER A 90 -15.79 13.68 12.19
CA SER A 90 -16.83 12.70 11.88
C SER A 90 -18.12 13.39 11.44
N VAL A 91 -19.06 12.60 10.92
CA VAL A 91 -20.44 13.07 10.69
C VAL A 91 -21.13 13.39 12.03
N ALA A 92 -20.87 12.57 13.05
CA ALA A 92 -21.51 12.70 14.36
C ALA A 92 -21.20 14.03 15.06
N ASN A 93 -20.00 14.59 14.90
CA ASN A 93 -19.64 15.90 15.47
C ASN A 93 -19.84 17.08 14.51
N GLY A 94 -20.38 16.82 13.31
CA GLY A 94 -20.68 17.84 12.32
C GLY A 94 -19.49 18.35 11.50
N ALA A 95 -18.29 17.81 11.74
CA ALA A 95 -17.09 18.21 11.01
C ALA A 95 -17.12 17.69 9.56
N ILE A 96 -17.67 16.49 9.34
CA ILE A 96 -17.86 15.90 8.01
C ILE A 96 -19.33 16.05 7.63
N LYS A 97 -19.58 16.67 6.48
CA LYS A 97 -20.92 16.89 5.92
C LYS A 97 -21.19 15.86 4.83
N GLY A 98 -22.41 15.77 4.31
CA GLY A 98 -22.77 14.86 3.22
C GLY A 98 -23.80 13.80 3.63
N GLY A 99 -24.31 13.86 4.87
CA GLY A 99 -25.36 12.96 5.37
C GLY A 99 -24.81 11.80 6.21
N PRO A 100 -25.68 10.89 6.67
CA PRO A 100 -25.37 9.91 7.74
C PRO A 100 -24.38 8.81 7.34
N TYR A 101 -23.99 8.75 6.06
CA TYR A 101 -23.08 7.74 5.54
C TYR A 101 -21.75 8.32 5.04
N ALA A 102 -21.55 9.63 5.19
CA ALA A 102 -20.40 10.30 4.61
C ALA A 102 -19.05 9.90 5.22
N ASP A 103 -19.03 9.30 6.40
CA ASP A 103 -17.83 8.75 7.04
C ASP A 103 -17.81 7.21 7.14
N VAL A 104 -18.85 6.52 6.61
CA VAL A 104 -18.92 5.07 6.70
C VAL A 104 -17.83 4.40 5.87
N GLY A 105 -17.05 3.54 6.53
CA GLY A 105 -16.00 2.77 5.87
C GLY A 105 -14.85 3.62 5.33
N ALA A 106 -14.54 4.75 5.98
CA ALA A 106 -13.44 5.62 5.62
C ALA A 106 -12.14 4.83 5.42
N LYS A 107 -11.47 5.05 4.28
CA LYS A 107 -10.25 4.35 3.85
C LYS A 107 -9.41 5.22 2.92
N GLY A 108 -8.15 4.76 2.72
CA GLY A 108 -7.29 5.33 1.70
C GLY A 108 -6.95 6.78 1.99
N LEU A 109 -6.57 7.08 3.23
CA LEU A 109 -5.94 8.36 3.54
C LEU A 109 -4.76 8.57 2.59
N ALA A 110 -4.67 9.76 2.04
CA ALA A 110 -3.57 10.16 1.18
C ALA A 110 -3.28 11.66 1.34
N TYR A 111 -1.99 12.02 1.28
CA TYR A 111 -1.61 13.41 1.07
C TYR A 111 -1.77 13.72 -0.42
N GLY A 112 -2.55 14.76 -0.72
CA GLY A 112 -2.69 15.31 -2.04
C GLY A 112 -1.74 16.50 -2.27
N PRO A 113 -1.78 17.09 -3.46
CA PRO A 113 -1.10 18.36 -3.74
C PRO A 113 -1.48 19.43 -2.70
N ASP A 114 -0.58 20.41 -2.50
CA ASP A 114 -0.78 21.55 -1.59
C ASP A 114 -1.00 21.16 -0.11
N ASN A 115 -0.45 20.01 0.32
CA ASN A 115 -0.60 19.48 1.67
C ASN A 115 -2.06 19.19 2.08
N THR A 116 -2.92 18.95 1.13
CA THR A 116 -4.29 18.53 1.39
C THR A 116 -4.33 17.07 1.84
N VAL A 117 -5.34 16.71 2.62
CA VAL A 117 -5.56 15.33 3.06
C VAL A 117 -6.86 14.81 2.44
N TRP A 118 -6.79 13.62 1.87
CA TRP A 118 -7.92 13.00 1.18
C TRP A 118 -8.27 11.65 1.79
N PHE A 119 -9.54 11.29 1.79
CA PHE A 119 -10.01 9.94 2.08
C PHE A 119 -11.28 9.59 1.34
N GLY A 120 -11.50 8.30 1.08
CA GLY A 120 -12.72 7.76 0.50
C GLY A 120 -13.65 7.16 1.56
N ALA A 121 -14.96 7.29 1.35
CA ALA A 121 -16.01 6.71 2.19
C ALA A 121 -17.14 6.15 1.32
N TYR A 122 -18.22 5.66 1.96
CA TYR A 122 -19.36 5.11 1.28
C TYR A 122 -20.14 6.16 0.48
N GLY A 123 -19.92 6.22 -0.82
CA GLY A 123 -20.58 7.17 -1.71
C GLY A 123 -20.03 8.58 -1.69
N PHE A 124 -18.89 8.78 -1.02
CA PHE A 124 -18.24 10.08 -0.87
C PHE A 124 -16.73 9.97 -0.95
N PHE A 125 -16.09 11.06 -1.24
CA PHE A 125 -14.71 11.32 -0.90
C PHE A 125 -14.56 12.74 -0.40
N HIS A 126 -13.51 12.98 0.33
CA HIS A 126 -13.34 14.18 1.12
C HIS A 126 -11.94 14.73 0.96
N LYS A 127 -11.83 16.04 0.93
CA LYS A 127 -10.58 16.79 0.92
C LYS A 127 -10.55 17.75 2.10
N PHE A 128 -9.48 17.71 2.87
CA PHE A 128 -9.16 18.69 3.90
C PHE A 128 -8.11 19.66 3.38
N ASP A 129 -8.36 20.95 3.47
CA ASP A 129 -7.48 22.01 2.97
C ASP A 129 -6.59 22.63 4.05
N GLY A 130 -6.60 22.06 5.25
CA GLY A 130 -5.92 22.59 6.44
C GLY A 130 -6.85 23.35 7.37
N LYS A 131 -8.08 23.64 6.97
CA LYS A 131 -9.09 24.36 7.76
C LYS A 131 -10.41 23.63 7.82
N GLU A 132 -10.94 23.22 6.67
CA GLU A 132 -12.23 22.57 6.57
C GLU A 132 -12.24 21.40 5.59
N TRP A 133 -13.26 20.54 5.73
CA TRP A 133 -13.52 19.43 4.85
C TRP A 133 -14.45 19.84 3.71
N THR A 134 -14.03 19.65 2.48
CA THR A 134 -14.89 19.65 1.31
C THR A 134 -15.36 18.22 1.03
N ASN A 135 -16.66 18.04 0.83
CA ASN A 135 -17.25 16.74 0.56
C ASN A 135 -17.67 16.65 -0.89
N TYR A 136 -17.27 15.59 -1.55
CA TYR A 136 -17.67 15.31 -2.93
C TYR A 136 -18.55 14.07 -2.93
N THR A 137 -19.77 14.25 -3.42
CA THR A 137 -20.66 13.11 -3.68
C THR A 137 -20.18 12.45 -4.97
N CYS A 138 -19.93 11.15 -4.89
CA CYS A 138 -19.62 10.40 -6.10
C CYS A 138 -20.76 10.54 -7.09
N PRO A 139 -20.51 10.88 -8.37
CA PRO A 139 -21.57 11.00 -9.36
C PRO A 139 -22.36 9.70 -9.36
N ALA A 140 -23.63 9.81 -8.98
CA ALA A 140 -24.52 8.68 -8.94
C ALA A 140 -24.72 8.18 -10.36
N SER A 141 -24.31 6.98 -10.66
CA SER A 141 -25.12 6.17 -11.54
C SER A 141 -26.52 6.10 -10.93
N ASN A 142 -27.58 6.18 -11.68
CA ASN A 142 -28.97 6.29 -11.22
C ASN A 142 -29.44 5.24 -10.18
N PHE A 143 -28.57 4.33 -9.72
CA PHE A 143 -28.91 3.19 -8.87
C PHE A 143 -27.86 2.79 -7.82
N GLY A 144 -26.72 3.47 -7.71
CA GLY A 144 -25.68 2.92 -6.87
C GLY A 144 -24.83 3.94 -6.14
N ARG A 145 -24.47 3.56 -4.94
CA ARG A 145 -23.48 4.27 -4.15
C ARG A 145 -22.11 3.83 -4.63
N ILE A 146 -21.30 4.77 -5.07
CA ILE A 146 -19.93 4.51 -5.49
C ILE A 146 -19.07 4.46 -4.25
N TYR A 147 -18.19 3.46 -4.18
CA TYR A 147 -17.17 3.34 -3.14
C TYR A 147 -15.84 3.75 -3.76
N TYR A 148 -15.44 5.00 -3.60
CA TYR A 148 -14.06 5.35 -3.91
C TYR A 148 -13.15 4.84 -2.81
N LYS A 149 -12.21 4.02 -3.18
CA LYS A 149 -11.30 3.40 -2.23
C LYS A 149 -9.87 3.85 -2.41
N ARG A 150 -9.56 4.44 -3.55
CA ARG A 150 -8.19 4.78 -3.93
C ARG A 150 -8.13 6.13 -4.61
N PHE A 151 -7.08 6.84 -4.25
CA PHE A 151 -6.66 8.09 -4.88
C PHE A 151 -5.21 7.94 -5.28
N ALA A 152 -4.83 8.61 -6.36
CA ALA A 152 -3.46 8.84 -6.72
C ALA A 152 -3.35 10.23 -7.35
N PHE A 153 -2.17 10.81 -7.28
CA PHE A 153 -1.91 12.15 -7.78
C PHE A 153 -0.71 12.07 -8.72
N ASP A 154 -0.85 12.62 -9.92
CA ASP A 154 0.26 12.71 -10.85
C ASP A 154 1.12 13.96 -10.59
N SER A 155 2.20 14.12 -11.35
CA SER A 155 3.13 15.24 -11.19
C SER A 155 2.51 16.60 -11.51
N ASN A 156 1.41 16.63 -12.26
CA ASN A 156 0.64 17.83 -12.59
C ASN A 156 -0.42 18.19 -11.52
N GLY A 157 -0.58 17.31 -10.52
CA GLY A 157 -1.60 17.45 -9.49
C GLY A 157 -2.97 16.97 -9.90
N THR A 158 -3.09 16.22 -11.01
CA THR A 158 -4.35 15.57 -11.40
C THR A 158 -4.73 14.54 -10.34
N VAL A 159 -5.98 14.56 -9.95
CA VAL A 159 -6.52 13.59 -8.99
C VAL A 159 -7.11 12.40 -9.74
N TRP A 160 -6.47 11.27 -9.65
CA TRP A 160 -6.99 10.00 -10.16
C TRP A 160 -7.81 9.32 -9.07
N VAL A 161 -9.01 8.88 -9.43
CA VAL A 161 -9.92 8.21 -8.48
C VAL A 161 -10.34 6.86 -9.05
N ALA A 162 -10.42 5.88 -8.17
CA ALA A 162 -10.91 4.56 -8.51
C ALA A 162 -11.81 3.99 -7.41
N GLY A 163 -12.86 3.31 -7.83
CA GLY A 163 -13.85 2.75 -6.94
C GLY A 163 -14.73 1.71 -7.61
N LYS A 164 -15.86 1.44 -6.97
CA LYS A 164 -16.87 0.50 -7.44
C LYS A 164 -18.24 1.13 -7.25
N ASP A 165 -19.08 1.11 -8.26
CA ASP A 165 -20.47 1.56 -8.14
C ASP A 165 -21.35 0.52 -7.42
N GLY A 166 -22.60 0.89 -7.10
CA GLY A 166 -23.54 0.00 -6.42
C GLY A 166 -24.01 -1.19 -7.27
N GLN A 167 -23.72 -1.19 -8.57
CA GLN A 167 -23.94 -2.32 -9.49
C GLN A 167 -22.71 -3.21 -9.61
N LYS A 168 -21.65 -2.91 -8.85
CA LYS A 168 -20.34 -3.59 -8.86
C LYS A 168 -19.47 -3.27 -10.09
N ASN A 169 -19.79 -2.25 -10.87
CA ASN A 169 -18.90 -1.81 -11.93
C ASN A 169 -17.77 -0.96 -11.35
N ALA A 170 -16.54 -1.22 -11.74
CA ALA A 170 -15.44 -0.36 -11.40
C ALA A 170 -15.61 1.00 -12.10
N THR A 171 -15.23 2.05 -11.41
CA THR A 171 -15.11 3.39 -11.98
C THR A 171 -13.67 3.83 -11.84
N PHE A 172 -13.14 4.41 -12.89
CA PHE A 172 -11.80 4.97 -12.93
C PHE A 172 -11.84 6.28 -13.73
N GLY A 173 -11.06 7.27 -13.34
CA GLY A 173 -10.95 8.50 -14.09
C GLY A 173 -10.32 9.65 -13.33
N GLU A 174 -10.21 10.77 -14.02
CA GLU A 174 -9.75 12.02 -13.44
C GLU A 174 -10.88 12.68 -12.63
N PHE A 175 -10.51 13.33 -11.54
CA PHE A 175 -11.44 14.10 -10.74
C PHE A 175 -10.99 15.56 -10.66
N ASP A 176 -11.90 16.46 -11.04
CA ASP A 176 -11.73 17.91 -10.91
C ASP A 176 -12.28 18.38 -9.56
N PRO A 177 -11.41 18.72 -8.57
CA PRO A 177 -11.90 19.14 -7.26
C PRO A 177 -12.51 20.55 -7.24
N VAL A 178 -12.34 21.33 -8.30
CA VAL A 178 -12.95 22.67 -8.41
C VAL A 178 -14.40 22.55 -8.87
N LYS A 179 -14.65 21.69 -9.86
CA LYS A 179 -16.01 21.44 -10.35
C LYS A 179 -16.75 20.40 -9.51
N GLY A 180 -16.02 19.53 -8.79
CA GLY A 180 -16.58 18.38 -8.08
C GLY A 180 -17.05 17.27 -9.03
N GLU A 181 -16.44 17.16 -10.20
CA GLU A 181 -16.85 16.26 -11.27
C GLU A 181 -15.74 15.26 -11.63
N GLN A 182 -16.16 14.03 -11.94
CA GLN A 182 -15.28 13.01 -12.49
C GLN A 182 -15.42 12.94 -14.00
N THR A 183 -14.29 12.91 -14.71
CA THR A 183 -14.20 12.51 -16.11
C THR A 183 -13.89 11.03 -16.17
N PRO A 184 -14.87 10.15 -16.45
CA PRO A 184 -14.63 8.70 -16.43
C PRO A 184 -13.77 8.30 -17.63
N VAL A 185 -12.85 7.35 -17.39
CA VAL A 185 -12.08 6.68 -18.43
C VAL A 185 -12.67 5.29 -18.63
N ALA A 186 -12.99 4.94 -19.88
CA ALA A 186 -13.51 3.62 -20.22
C ALA A 186 -12.45 2.55 -19.92
N CYS A 187 -12.80 1.52 -19.14
CA CYS A 187 -11.91 0.46 -18.73
C CYS A 187 -12.57 -0.92 -18.89
N ASP A 188 -11.77 -1.94 -19.14
CA ASP A 188 -12.24 -3.33 -19.32
C ASP A 188 -12.34 -4.12 -18.00
N PHE A 189 -11.96 -3.51 -16.89
CA PHE A 189 -12.14 -4.05 -15.54
C PHE A 189 -13.42 -3.55 -14.85
N ALA A 190 -14.39 -3.07 -15.61
CA ALA A 190 -15.61 -2.43 -15.09
C ALA A 190 -16.45 -3.32 -14.16
N ASP A 191 -16.34 -4.63 -14.23
CA ASP A 191 -17.04 -5.61 -13.38
C ASP A 191 -16.20 -6.09 -12.17
N ASP A 192 -14.97 -5.60 -12.04
CA ASP A 192 -14.04 -5.98 -10.98
C ASP A 192 -13.86 -4.87 -9.94
N GLY A 193 -13.29 -5.20 -8.79
CA GLY A 193 -12.97 -4.24 -7.74
C GLY A 193 -11.57 -3.67 -7.90
N VAL A 194 -11.39 -2.36 -7.70
CA VAL A 194 -10.07 -1.76 -7.56
C VAL A 194 -9.65 -1.82 -6.09
N ASN A 195 -8.53 -2.44 -5.81
CA ASN A 195 -8.02 -2.61 -4.44
C ASN A 195 -6.72 -1.84 -4.15
N SER A 196 -5.98 -1.47 -5.17
CA SER A 196 -4.76 -0.64 -5.06
C SER A 196 -4.60 0.26 -6.28
N MET A 197 -3.97 1.40 -6.09
CA MET A 197 -3.66 2.34 -7.16
C MET A 197 -2.51 3.25 -6.73
N PHE A 198 -1.60 3.54 -7.66
CA PHE A 198 -0.56 4.57 -7.51
C PHE A 198 -0.20 5.16 -8.88
N VAL A 199 0.53 6.27 -8.88
CA VAL A 199 1.10 6.89 -10.07
C VAL A 199 2.61 6.72 -10.01
N ASP A 200 3.22 6.27 -11.10
CA ASP A 200 4.67 6.10 -11.21
C ASP A 200 5.37 7.43 -11.59
N ALA A 201 6.71 7.41 -11.59
CA ALA A 201 7.52 8.59 -11.90
C ALA A 201 7.37 9.11 -13.34
N ASN A 202 6.69 8.36 -14.22
CA ASN A 202 6.39 8.74 -15.59
C ASN A 202 4.91 9.12 -15.78
N ASP A 203 4.19 9.38 -14.69
CA ASP A 203 2.77 9.71 -14.66
C ASP A 203 1.84 8.59 -15.20
N ASN A 204 2.32 7.34 -15.28
CA ASN A 204 1.42 6.24 -15.54
C ASN A 204 0.64 5.87 -14.28
N VAL A 205 -0.65 5.62 -14.44
CA VAL A 205 -1.50 5.15 -13.34
C VAL A 205 -1.52 3.63 -13.33
N TRP A 206 -1.12 3.04 -12.19
CA TRP A 206 -1.14 1.62 -11.97
C TRP A 206 -2.33 1.24 -11.10
N ILE A 207 -3.09 0.22 -11.51
CA ILE A 207 -4.38 -0.15 -10.92
C ILE A 207 -4.39 -1.64 -10.65
N GLY A 208 -4.48 -2.04 -9.39
CA GLY A 208 -4.65 -3.43 -8.98
C GLY A 208 -6.11 -3.79 -8.81
N THR A 209 -6.51 -4.97 -9.28
CA THR A 209 -7.89 -5.43 -9.25
C THR A 209 -8.07 -6.72 -8.44
N ASP A 210 -9.33 -7.04 -8.11
CA ASP A 210 -9.62 -8.22 -7.29
C ASP A 210 -9.36 -9.54 -8.06
N TYR A 211 -9.65 -9.58 -9.39
CA TYR A 211 -9.62 -10.85 -10.15
C TYR A 211 -9.07 -10.75 -11.57
N LYS A 212 -8.73 -9.55 -12.05
CA LYS A 212 -8.25 -9.35 -13.44
C LYS A 212 -6.76 -9.00 -13.55
N GLY A 213 -6.00 -9.07 -12.47
CA GLY A 213 -4.60 -8.69 -12.43
C GLY A 213 -4.42 -7.21 -12.17
N PHE A 214 -3.43 -6.61 -12.76
CA PHE A 214 -3.19 -5.18 -12.66
C PHE A 214 -3.06 -4.55 -14.04
N TYR A 215 -3.31 -3.25 -14.06
CA TYR A 215 -3.32 -2.45 -15.28
C TYR A 215 -2.34 -1.31 -15.16
N LYS A 216 -1.72 -0.98 -16.28
CA LYS A 216 -1.00 0.28 -16.49
C LYS A 216 -1.82 1.14 -17.45
N TYR A 217 -2.09 2.38 -17.06
CA TYR A 217 -2.72 3.39 -17.90
C TYR A 217 -1.72 4.53 -18.16
N ASP A 218 -1.42 4.82 -19.41
CA ASP A 218 -0.42 5.81 -19.85
C ASP A 218 -1.02 7.19 -20.21
N GLY A 219 -2.27 7.42 -19.82
CA GLY A 219 -3.04 8.61 -20.20
C GLY A 219 -3.90 8.40 -21.44
N SER A 220 -3.71 7.33 -22.20
CA SER A 220 -4.45 7.03 -23.42
C SER A 220 -4.93 5.57 -23.52
N THR A 221 -4.08 4.62 -23.15
CA THR A 221 -4.31 3.19 -23.32
C THR A 221 -4.06 2.42 -22.04
N PHE A 222 -4.77 1.28 -21.89
CA PHE A 222 -4.52 0.32 -20.84
C PHE A 222 -3.71 -0.86 -21.34
N VAL A 223 -2.73 -1.28 -20.53
CA VAL A 223 -2.07 -2.59 -20.68
C VAL A 223 -2.42 -3.43 -19.45
N ASN A 224 -2.98 -4.62 -19.66
CA ASN A 224 -3.31 -5.56 -18.61
C ASN A 224 -2.17 -6.56 -18.40
N TYR A 225 -1.82 -6.78 -17.14
CA TYR A 225 -0.87 -7.79 -16.69
C TYR A 225 -1.59 -8.76 -15.75
N ASN A 226 -1.56 -10.04 -16.07
CA ASN A 226 -2.23 -11.09 -15.31
C ASN A 226 -1.47 -12.41 -15.41
N LYS A 227 -1.97 -13.47 -14.76
CA LYS A 227 -1.33 -14.80 -14.76
C LYS A 227 -1.15 -15.43 -16.16
N ASP A 228 -1.96 -15.01 -17.14
CA ASP A 228 -1.95 -15.52 -18.50
C ASP A 228 -1.19 -14.61 -19.48
N SER A 229 -0.63 -13.49 -19.00
CA SER A 229 0.19 -12.58 -19.79
C SER A 229 1.53 -13.21 -20.16
N GLU A 230 2.08 -12.86 -21.34
CA GLU A 230 3.42 -13.29 -21.77
C GLU A 230 4.51 -12.87 -20.78
N ALA A 231 4.30 -11.78 -20.06
CA ALA A 231 5.18 -11.33 -18.99
C ALA A 231 5.24 -12.32 -17.80
N ASN A 232 4.22 -13.17 -17.59
CA ASN A 232 4.26 -14.16 -16.54
C ASN A 232 5.13 -15.35 -16.92
N ILE A 233 6.33 -15.39 -16.37
CA ILE A 233 7.29 -16.49 -16.58
C ILE A 233 7.39 -17.44 -15.37
N ASP A 234 6.59 -17.23 -14.33
CA ASP A 234 6.60 -18.04 -13.10
C ASP A 234 5.28 -18.81 -12.95
N ILE A 235 5.37 -20.14 -13.06
CA ILE A 235 4.24 -21.06 -12.90
C ILE A 235 3.55 -20.97 -11.52
N ASN A 236 4.20 -20.36 -10.54
CA ASN A 236 3.63 -20.18 -9.20
C ASN A 236 2.63 -19.02 -9.14
N ILE A 237 2.62 -18.12 -10.13
CA ILE A 237 1.60 -17.07 -10.24
C ILE A 237 0.32 -17.70 -10.84
N LYS A 238 -0.58 -18.15 -9.97
CA LYS A 238 -1.79 -18.92 -10.34
C LYS A 238 -3.09 -18.13 -10.24
N THR A 239 -3.03 -16.89 -9.80
CA THR A 239 -4.21 -16.03 -9.56
C THR A 239 -3.99 -14.65 -10.15
N ASN A 240 -5.10 -14.00 -10.50
CA ASN A 240 -5.11 -12.60 -10.94
C ASN A 240 -5.44 -11.63 -9.79
N ALA A 241 -5.63 -12.13 -8.57
CA ALA A 241 -5.82 -11.25 -7.41
C ALA A 241 -4.56 -10.45 -7.15
N THR A 242 -4.71 -9.15 -6.93
CA THR A 242 -3.61 -8.26 -6.56
C THR A 242 -3.91 -7.58 -5.24
N VAL A 243 -2.92 -7.46 -4.38
CA VAL A 243 -2.98 -6.74 -3.12
C VAL A 243 -1.76 -5.85 -3.01
N GLY A 244 -1.95 -4.58 -2.69
CA GLY A 244 -0.85 -3.68 -2.35
C GLY A 244 0.11 -3.42 -3.51
N LEU A 245 -0.37 -2.96 -4.66
CA LEU A 245 0.47 -2.60 -5.80
C LEU A 245 1.32 -1.36 -5.48
N CYS A 246 2.63 -1.42 -5.70
CA CYS A 246 3.56 -0.32 -5.45
C CYS A 246 4.79 -0.38 -6.37
N GLN A 247 5.53 0.73 -6.46
CA GLN A 247 6.80 0.80 -7.18
C GLN A 247 7.97 0.95 -6.20
N ALA A 248 8.98 0.14 -6.36
CA ALA A 248 10.24 0.28 -5.64
C ALA A 248 11.15 1.35 -6.26
N THR A 249 12.16 1.80 -5.54
CA THR A 249 13.11 2.81 -6.03
C THR A 249 13.95 2.37 -7.23
N ASN A 250 14.07 1.06 -7.46
CA ASN A 250 14.72 0.49 -8.65
C ASN A 250 13.83 0.51 -9.91
N GLY A 251 12.58 1.01 -9.78
CA GLY A 251 11.61 1.10 -10.86
C GLY A 251 10.72 -0.14 -11.03
N ASP A 252 11.06 -1.27 -10.40
CA ASP A 252 10.24 -2.49 -10.44
C ASP A 252 8.91 -2.28 -9.72
N ILE A 253 7.86 -2.91 -10.24
CA ILE A 253 6.53 -2.92 -9.62
C ILE A 253 6.38 -4.18 -8.77
N TYR A 254 5.86 -4.01 -7.57
CA TYR A 254 5.56 -5.11 -6.68
C TYR A 254 4.07 -5.17 -6.36
N TYR A 255 3.56 -6.39 -6.29
CA TYR A 255 2.22 -6.68 -5.79
C TYR A 255 2.22 -8.01 -5.03
N ALA A 256 1.15 -8.28 -4.32
CA ALA A 256 1.03 -9.52 -3.57
C ALA A 256 -0.26 -10.28 -3.93
N PHE A 257 -0.23 -11.58 -3.74
CA PHE A 257 -1.42 -12.42 -3.64
C PHE A 257 -1.21 -13.48 -2.55
N ASN A 258 -2.20 -13.71 -1.70
CA ASN A 258 -2.07 -14.60 -0.55
C ASN A 258 -0.82 -14.29 0.27
N LYS A 259 0.17 -15.17 0.25
CA LYS A 259 1.45 -15.05 0.96
C LYS A 259 2.61 -14.64 0.04
N SER A 260 2.39 -14.54 -1.25
CA SER A 260 3.46 -14.33 -2.23
C SER A 260 3.58 -12.86 -2.60
N LEU A 261 4.81 -12.37 -2.57
CA LEU A 261 5.24 -11.11 -3.15
C LEU A 261 5.70 -11.37 -4.59
N VAL A 262 5.17 -10.62 -5.54
CA VAL A 262 5.54 -10.71 -6.96
C VAL A 262 6.26 -9.44 -7.39
N CYS A 263 7.31 -9.60 -8.16
CA CYS A 263 8.03 -8.53 -8.83
C CYS A 263 7.68 -8.53 -10.33
N PHE A 264 7.33 -7.37 -10.85
CA PHE A 264 7.22 -7.09 -12.28
C PHE A 264 8.28 -6.06 -12.68
N SER A 265 9.19 -6.45 -13.55
CA SER A 265 10.33 -5.62 -13.98
C SER A 265 10.10 -4.89 -15.32
N GLY A 266 8.86 -4.86 -15.81
CA GLY A 266 8.50 -4.33 -17.12
C GLY A 266 8.41 -5.39 -18.21
N ASP A 267 9.29 -6.39 -18.20
CA ASP A 267 9.34 -7.48 -19.20
C ASP A 267 8.79 -8.80 -18.65
N TYR A 268 8.90 -9.04 -17.34
CA TYR A 268 8.52 -10.33 -16.74
C TYR A 268 7.99 -10.17 -15.31
N MET A 269 7.16 -11.13 -14.91
CA MET A 269 6.64 -11.29 -13.54
C MET A 269 7.18 -12.59 -12.93
N VAL A 270 7.64 -12.49 -11.70
CA VAL A 270 8.11 -13.65 -10.90
C VAL A 270 7.73 -13.49 -9.45
N VAL A 271 7.55 -14.60 -8.76
CA VAL A 271 7.47 -14.60 -7.28
C VAL A 271 8.83 -14.20 -6.72
N ALA A 272 8.89 -13.02 -6.13
CA ALA A 272 10.11 -12.48 -5.53
C ALA A 272 10.37 -13.09 -4.15
N GLY A 273 9.31 -13.51 -3.46
CA GLY A 273 9.40 -14.13 -2.16
C GLY A 273 8.04 -14.56 -1.62
N THR A 274 8.05 -15.32 -0.55
CA THR A 274 6.83 -15.79 0.12
C THR A 274 6.98 -15.63 1.62
N VAL A 275 6.00 -15.00 2.25
CA VAL A 275 5.91 -14.95 3.71
C VAL A 275 5.45 -16.31 4.21
N THR A 276 6.34 -17.05 4.84
CA THR A 276 6.05 -18.40 5.34
C THR A 276 6.04 -18.41 6.85
N ASN A 277 4.97 -18.92 7.43
CA ASN A 277 4.91 -19.27 8.85
C ASN A 277 4.05 -20.52 8.99
N GLU A 278 4.63 -21.61 9.48
CA GLU A 278 3.94 -22.90 9.61
C GLU A 278 2.85 -22.85 10.66
N ASP A 279 3.02 -22.03 11.70
CA ASP A 279 2.05 -21.86 12.79
C ASP A 279 0.83 -21.03 12.37
N HIS A 280 0.97 -20.26 11.26
CA HIS A 280 -0.07 -19.38 10.72
C HIS A 280 -0.42 -19.73 9.26
N PRO A 281 -1.05 -20.89 8.98
CA PRO A 281 -1.29 -21.34 7.62
C PRO A 281 -2.28 -20.47 6.85
N ARG A 282 -3.10 -19.66 7.54
CA ARG A 282 -4.11 -18.76 6.96
C ARG A 282 -3.63 -17.32 6.81
N ASP A 283 -2.42 -17.04 7.24
CA ASP A 283 -1.86 -15.70 7.09
C ASP A 283 -1.85 -15.27 5.62
N ALA A 284 -2.04 -13.98 5.39
CA ALA A 284 -2.05 -13.40 4.05
C ALA A 284 -1.48 -11.98 4.08
N ILE A 285 -0.86 -11.57 3.00
CA ILE A 285 -0.40 -10.20 2.81
C ILE A 285 -1.63 -9.29 2.68
N THR A 286 -1.66 -8.20 3.42
CA THR A 286 -2.77 -7.25 3.48
C THR A 286 -2.45 -5.91 2.82
N CYS A 287 -1.19 -5.50 2.87
CA CYS A 287 -0.72 -4.26 2.25
C CYS A 287 0.79 -4.33 1.99
N LEU A 288 1.26 -3.47 1.08
CA LEU A 288 2.68 -3.24 0.78
C LEU A 288 2.97 -1.75 0.93
N PHE A 289 4.18 -1.45 1.41
CA PHE A 289 4.68 -0.08 1.49
C PHE A 289 6.14 -0.02 1.03
N PRO A 290 6.46 0.68 -0.08
CA PRO A 290 7.83 0.80 -0.59
C PRO A 290 8.57 1.91 0.15
N TYR A 291 9.81 1.66 0.57
CA TYR A 291 10.67 2.66 1.16
C TYR A 291 12.16 2.34 0.92
N GLY A 292 12.85 3.19 0.17
CA GLY A 292 14.24 2.97 -0.21
C GLY A 292 14.38 1.66 -1.01
N GLU A 293 15.29 0.81 -0.58
CA GLU A 293 15.52 -0.53 -1.16
C GLU A 293 14.61 -1.62 -0.57
N TYR A 294 13.65 -1.25 0.27
CA TYR A 294 12.78 -2.18 0.97
C TYR A 294 11.33 -2.11 0.51
N ILE A 295 10.65 -3.25 0.54
CA ILE A 295 9.19 -3.34 0.52
C ILE A 295 8.75 -3.88 1.89
N PHE A 296 8.09 -3.05 2.67
CA PHE A 296 7.43 -3.49 3.88
C PHE A 296 6.14 -4.21 3.53
N ILE A 297 5.94 -5.38 4.14
CA ILE A 297 4.85 -6.31 3.85
C ILE A 297 4.03 -6.47 5.12
N GLY A 298 2.82 -5.93 5.13
CA GLY A 298 1.87 -6.16 6.22
C GLY A 298 1.10 -7.44 6.01
N THR A 299 0.87 -8.19 7.08
CA THR A 299 0.14 -9.46 7.06
C THR A 299 -1.06 -9.47 8.01
N SER A 300 -1.91 -10.49 7.88
CA SER A 300 -3.12 -10.63 8.69
C SER A 300 -2.88 -11.22 10.08
N GLU A 301 -1.78 -11.95 10.29
CA GLU A 301 -1.51 -12.70 11.53
C GLU A 301 -0.08 -12.58 12.04
N THR A 302 0.91 -12.42 11.15
CA THR A 302 2.33 -12.42 11.51
C THR A 302 2.99 -11.04 11.42
N GLY A 303 2.20 -9.99 11.47
CA GLY A 303 2.68 -8.63 11.58
C GLY A 303 3.36 -8.10 10.33
N VAL A 304 4.51 -7.46 10.50
CA VAL A 304 5.24 -6.82 9.42
C VAL A 304 6.48 -7.61 9.03
N HIS A 305 6.65 -7.81 7.73
CA HIS A 305 7.87 -8.34 7.14
C HIS A 305 8.52 -7.27 6.24
N CYS A 306 9.79 -7.43 5.98
CA CYS A 306 10.57 -6.54 5.13
C CYS A 306 11.27 -7.36 4.05
N TYR A 307 10.99 -7.04 2.79
CA TYR A 307 11.69 -7.59 1.64
C TYR A 307 12.76 -6.60 1.17
N ASN A 308 14.00 -7.04 1.10
CA ASN A 308 15.09 -6.24 0.53
C ASN A 308 15.16 -6.48 -0.99
N THR A 309 14.93 -5.45 -1.79
CA THR A 309 14.90 -5.54 -3.26
C THR A 309 16.27 -5.81 -3.88
N THR A 310 17.35 -5.60 -3.13
CA THR A 310 18.73 -5.86 -3.57
C THR A 310 19.18 -7.27 -3.27
N THR A 311 18.91 -7.79 -2.05
CA THR A 311 19.33 -9.14 -1.64
C THR A 311 18.30 -10.21 -1.96
N GLY A 312 17.02 -9.84 -2.09
CA GLY A 312 15.92 -10.78 -2.27
C GLY A 312 15.48 -11.48 -0.99
N GLU A 313 15.94 -11.03 0.17
CA GLU A 313 15.61 -11.64 1.47
C GLU A 313 14.32 -11.03 2.05
N ILE A 314 13.49 -11.88 2.69
CA ILE A 314 12.36 -11.46 3.52
C ILE A 314 12.72 -11.73 4.97
N THR A 315 12.59 -10.69 5.80
CA THR A 315 12.81 -10.76 7.26
C THR A 315 11.56 -10.27 7.97
N GLN A 316 11.08 -11.00 8.97
CA GLN A 316 10.02 -10.55 9.86
C GLN A 316 10.58 -9.50 10.82
N LEU A 317 9.87 -8.39 10.99
CA LEU A 317 10.25 -7.38 11.98
C LEU A 317 9.87 -7.85 13.38
N ALA A 318 10.79 -7.65 14.31
CA ALA A 318 10.57 -7.89 15.73
C ALA A 318 11.45 -6.92 16.53
N ASP A 319 11.09 -6.66 17.78
CA ASP A 319 11.93 -5.86 18.67
C ASP A 319 13.31 -6.52 18.84
N GLY A 320 14.35 -5.71 18.75
CA GLY A 320 15.74 -6.15 18.72
C GLY A 320 16.31 -6.46 17.33
N THR A 321 15.51 -6.27 16.25
CA THR A 321 15.94 -6.55 14.87
C THR A 321 15.89 -5.30 14.00
N PRO A 322 16.99 -4.53 13.89
CA PRO A 322 17.04 -3.36 13.01
C PRO A 322 17.02 -3.77 11.54
N VAL A 323 16.24 -3.05 10.73
CA VAL A 323 16.13 -3.27 9.28
C VAL A 323 17.39 -2.78 8.54
N VAL A 324 18.04 -1.75 9.05
CA VAL A 324 19.07 -0.97 8.34
C VAL A 324 20.52 -1.34 8.73
N SER A 325 20.74 -2.30 9.62
CA SER A 325 22.08 -2.55 10.20
C SER A 325 23.12 -3.20 9.26
N ALA A 326 22.74 -3.62 8.05
CA ALA A 326 23.67 -4.35 7.18
C ALA A 326 24.37 -3.50 6.11
N ILE A 327 23.99 -2.20 5.90
CA ILE A 327 24.40 -1.47 4.69
C ILE A 327 25.28 -0.25 4.94
N SER A 328 25.58 0.12 6.18
CA SER A 328 26.43 1.29 6.45
C SER A 328 27.90 1.14 6.04
N ASN A 329 28.35 0.02 5.48
CA ASN A 329 29.74 -0.23 5.11
C ASN A 329 29.97 -0.96 3.77
N VAL A 330 29.05 -0.91 2.82
CA VAL A 330 29.42 -1.24 1.45
C VAL A 330 30.10 -0.01 0.86
N ASN A 331 31.40 0.05 1.02
CA ASN A 331 32.27 0.88 0.20
C ASN A 331 32.05 0.44 -1.26
N THR A 332 31.12 1.10 -1.94
CA THR A 332 30.96 0.93 -3.38
C THR A 332 32.18 1.55 -4.05
N ASP A 333 33.23 0.76 -4.11
CA ASP A 333 34.32 1.02 -5.02
C ASP A 333 33.76 0.85 -6.43
N LYS A 334 33.17 1.93 -6.97
CA LYS A 334 32.49 2.00 -8.29
C LYS A 334 33.41 1.72 -9.48
N THR A 335 34.63 1.22 -9.24
CA THR A 335 35.67 1.04 -10.26
C THR A 335 35.93 -0.41 -10.67
N LYS A 336 35.27 -1.40 -10.12
CA LYS A 336 35.36 -2.79 -10.61
C LYS A 336 34.05 -3.23 -11.22
N THR A 337 33.92 -3.11 -12.54
CA THR A 337 32.97 -3.90 -13.35
C THR A 337 33.34 -5.37 -13.19
N SER A 338 32.74 -6.06 -12.24
CA SER A 338 32.85 -7.49 -12.08
C SER A 338 31.91 -8.13 -13.09
N ASN A 339 32.42 -8.89 -14.05
CA ASN A 339 31.61 -9.72 -14.96
C ASN A 339 30.97 -10.93 -14.22
N ALA A 340 31.02 -10.93 -12.90
CA ALA A 340 30.41 -11.97 -12.09
C ALA A 340 28.88 -11.94 -12.17
N ILE A 341 28.28 -13.09 -12.33
CA ILE A 341 26.84 -13.29 -12.36
C ILE A 341 26.42 -13.89 -11.01
N TYR A 342 25.37 -13.38 -10.45
CA TYR A 342 24.82 -13.83 -9.16
C TYR A 342 23.37 -14.29 -9.36
N ASP A 343 22.97 -15.33 -8.63
CA ASP A 343 21.57 -15.70 -8.49
C ASP A 343 20.84 -14.69 -7.57
N LEU A 344 19.53 -14.80 -7.47
CA LEU A 344 18.73 -13.90 -6.61
C LEU A 344 19.01 -14.04 -5.12
N SER A 345 19.71 -15.10 -4.70
CA SER A 345 20.20 -15.27 -3.32
C SER A 345 21.59 -14.65 -3.09
N GLY A 346 22.12 -13.92 -4.08
CA GLY A 346 23.44 -13.30 -3.99
C GLY A 346 24.62 -14.24 -4.16
N ARG A 347 24.42 -15.53 -4.51
CA ARG A 347 25.49 -16.47 -4.76
C ARG A 347 26.03 -16.30 -6.18
N GLN A 348 27.33 -16.18 -6.29
CA GLN A 348 27.97 -16.15 -7.60
C GLN A 348 27.78 -17.49 -8.34
N THR A 349 27.32 -17.43 -9.59
CA THR A 349 27.10 -18.61 -10.42
C THR A 349 27.75 -18.45 -11.79
N LYS A 350 28.23 -19.56 -12.36
CA LYS A 350 28.68 -19.65 -13.75
C LYS A 350 27.70 -20.46 -14.59
N ASN A 351 26.83 -21.23 -13.95
CA ASN A 351 25.85 -22.08 -14.62
C ASN A 351 24.51 -21.38 -14.59
N LEU A 352 24.10 -20.84 -15.73
CA LEU A 352 22.83 -20.16 -15.89
C LEU A 352 21.77 -21.18 -16.31
N LEU A 353 20.80 -21.39 -15.44
CA LEU A 353 19.64 -22.22 -15.76
C LEU A 353 18.66 -21.42 -16.60
N LYS A 354 18.15 -22.02 -17.67
CA LYS A 354 17.13 -21.42 -18.51
C LYS A 354 15.87 -21.14 -17.69
N GLY A 355 15.22 -19.99 -17.91
CA GLY A 355 14.02 -19.60 -17.19
C GLY A 355 14.29 -19.01 -15.80
N GLN A 356 15.51 -18.63 -15.48
CA GLN A 356 15.85 -17.99 -14.20
C GLN A 356 16.41 -16.60 -14.37
N ILE A 357 16.25 -15.77 -13.32
CA ILE A 357 16.76 -14.40 -13.23
C ILE A 357 18.10 -14.42 -12.52
N TYR A 358 19.01 -13.61 -13.03
CA TYR A 358 20.35 -13.40 -12.49
C TYR A 358 20.67 -11.91 -12.40
N ILE A 359 21.67 -11.57 -11.61
CA ILE A 359 22.20 -10.21 -11.44
C ILE A 359 23.62 -10.15 -12.01
N GLN A 360 23.88 -9.19 -12.90
CA GLN A 360 25.21 -8.89 -13.40
C GLN A 360 25.39 -7.38 -13.46
N ASN A 361 26.48 -6.86 -12.89
CA ASN A 361 26.74 -5.42 -12.82
C ASN A 361 25.62 -4.60 -12.16
N GLY A 362 24.93 -5.20 -11.18
CA GLY A 362 23.80 -4.56 -10.51
C GLY A 362 22.49 -4.54 -11.30
N GLN A 363 22.47 -5.15 -12.48
CA GLN A 363 21.27 -5.26 -13.31
C GLN A 363 20.75 -6.70 -13.35
N LYS A 364 19.43 -6.86 -13.20
CA LYS A 364 18.77 -8.14 -13.36
C LYS A 364 18.63 -8.47 -14.85
N PHE A 365 18.86 -9.73 -15.20
CA PHE A 365 18.55 -10.24 -16.53
C PHE A 365 17.95 -11.64 -16.45
N PHE A 366 17.11 -11.96 -17.41
CA PHE A 366 16.46 -13.26 -17.53
C PHE A 366 17.21 -14.13 -18.53
N ASN A 367 17.57 -15.36 -18.11
CA ASN A 367 18.22 -16.33 -19.00
C ASN A 367 17.15 -17.12 -19.77
N LYS A 368 16.90 -16.73 -21.03
CA LYS A 368 15.89 -17.33 -21.94
C LYS A 368 16.25 -18.74 -22.39
#